data_d03a3756c0449d64663a6ea812a8d007
#
_entry.id   d03a3756c0449d64663a6ea812a8d007
#
_cell.length_a   1.000
_cell.length_b   1.000
_cell.length_c   1.000
_cell.angle_alpha   90.00
_cell.angle_beta   90.00
_cell.angle_gamma   90.00
#
_symmetry.space_group_name_H-M   'P 1'
#
loop_
_entity.id
_entity.type
_entity.pdbx_description
1 polymer ?
#
loop_
_entity_poly.entity_id
_entity_poly.type
_entity_poly.pdbx_seq_one_letter_code
_entity_poly.pdbx_strand_id
1 'polypeptide(L)'
;MASRLCRFNAYLVGALLSMCCAGCQSMKKKEASTFRVHLEVTQDGTDKNAPVPVYRQNPMYVNVENAPFLTEAHISRASVMDALGSFQIMIQFDRRGTWLLEQYTTAHRGRRIAIFSQFGAARWLAAPVMNNRISDGLLVFTPDATREESERIVVGLNNVAKEFQKNNP
;
A
#
# COMPACT_ATOMS: atom_id res chain seq x y z
N MET A 1 11.42 -65.26 24.40
CA MET A 1 10.98 -63.94 24.95
C MET A 1 11.50 -62.71 24.19
N ALA A 2 12.39 -62.84 23.22
CA ALA A 2 13.03 -61.74 22.51
C ALA A 2 12.19 -61.12 21.33
N SER A 3 11.20 -61.86 20.80
CA SER A 3 10.47 -61.43 19.58
C SER A 3 9.32 -60.43 19.87
N ARG A 4 8.87 -60.28 21.08
CA ARG A 4 7.80 -59.30 21.42
C ARG A 4 8.33 -57.90 21.71
N LEU A 5 9.55 -57.75 22.21
CA LEU A 5 10.16 -56.44 22.44
C LEU A 5 10.51 -55.70 21.13
N CYS A 6 10.91 -56.44 20.10
CA CYS A 6 11.31 -55.84 18.83
C CYS A 6 10.11 -55.26 18.03
N ARG A 7 8.90 -55.82 18.21
CA ARG A 7 7.67 -55.30 17.58
C ARG A 7 7.13 -54.05 18.25
N PHE A 8 7.30 -53.91 19.56
CA PHE A 8 6.84 -52.72 20.29
C PHE A 8 7.67 -51.49 19.95
N ASN A 9 8.99 -51.63 19.74
CA ASN A 9 9.86 -50.52 19.32
C ASN A 9 9.57 -50.05 17.91
N ALA A 10 9.18 -50.95 16.97
CA ALA A 10 8.86 -50.57 15.61
C ALA A 10 7.59 -49.67 15.50
N TYR A 11 6.59 -49.95 16.34
CA TYR A 11 5.37 -49.11 16.39
C TYR A 11 5.62 -47.77 17.06
N LEU A 12 6.52 -47.68 18.05
CA LEU A 12 6.85 -46.45 18.74
C LEU A 12 7.66 -45.50 17.84
N VAL A 13 8.59 -46.02 17.03
CA VAL A 13 9.35 -45.25 16.06
C VAL A 13 8.45 -44.78 14.89
N GLY A 14 7.51 -45.63 14.43
CA GLY A 14 6.53 -45.25 13.40
C GLY A 14 5.58 -44.15 13.86
N ALA A 15 5.15 -44.15 15.11
CA ALA A 15 4.29 -43.10 15.69
C ALA A 15 5.01 -41.75 15.87
N LEU A 16 6.31 -41.78 16.21
CA LEU A 16 7.12 -40.57 16.33
C LEU A 16 7.41 -39.92 14.96
N LEU A 17 7.63 -40.73 13.89
CA LEU A 17 7.83 -40.19 12.55
C LEU A 17 6.56 -39.55 11.94
N SER A 18 5.38 -40.05 12.33
CA SER A 18 4.11 -39.51 11.80
C SER A 18 3.73 -38.15 12.38
N MET A 19 4.32 -37.77 13.52
CA MET A 19 4.03 -36.49 14.21
C MET A 19 4.83 -35.30 13.63
N CYS A 20 5.86 -35.53 12.81
CA CYS A 20 6.69 -34.47 12.24
C CYS A 20 6.13 -33.81 10.98
N CYS A 21 5.04 -34.35 10.40
CA CYS A 21 4.46 -33.78 9.16
C CYS A 21 3.30 -32.81 9.37
N ALA A 22 2.91 -32.51 10.62
CA ALA A 22 1.75 -31.66 10.93
C ALA A 22 2.13 -30.26 11.40
N GLY A 23 3.14 -29.63 10.82
CA GLY A 23 3.67 -28.38 11.36
C GLY A 23 4.07 -27.28 10.39
N CYS A 24 3.72 -27.35 9.11
CA CYS A 24 3.89 -26.22 8.21
C CYS A 24 2.54 -25.66 7.77
N GLN A 25 1.78 -25.10 8.70
CA GLN A 25 0.80 -24.08 8.33
C GLN A 25 1.60 -22.83 7.96
N SER A 26 1.86 -22.68 6.67
CA SER A 26 2.30 -21.41 6.08
C SER A 26 1.25 -20.37 6.48
N MET A 27 1.53 -19.58 7.52
CA MET A 27 0.75 -18.38 7.80
C MET A 27 0.87 -17.52 6.56
N LYS A 28 -0.19 -17.47 5.72
CA LYS A 28 -0.28 -16.54 4.60
C LYS A 28 -0.05 -15.14 5.17
N LYS A 29 1.16 -14.64 4.97
CA LYS A 29 1.52 -13.26 5.36
C LYS A 29 0.50 -12.36 4.66
N LYS A 30 -0.31 -11.64 5.43
CA LYS A 30 -1.28 -10.69 4.87
C LYS A 30 -0.52 -9.75 3.95
N GLU A 31 -0.99 -9.59 2.74
CA GLU A 31 -0.46 -8.57 1.84
C GLU A 31 -0.57 -7.21 2.52
N ALA A 32 0.52 -6.47 2.56
CA ALA A 32 0.59 -5.11 3.07
C ALA A 32 1.15 -4.21 1.96
N SER A 33 0.57 -3.04 1.80
CA SER A 33 1.04 -2.02 0.88
C SER A 33 1.23 -0.72 1.63
N THR A 34 2.29 0.02 1.30
CA THR A 34 2.45 1.38 1.79
C THR A 34 1.79 2.35 0.83
N PHE A 35 1.43 3.53 1.34
CA PHE A 35 0.89 4.61 0.55
C PHE A 35 1.39 5.94 1.10
N ARG A 36 1.98 6.75 0.23
CA ARG A 36 2.49 8.07 0.62
C ARG A 36 2.16 9.08 -0.45
N VAL A 37 1.72 10.25 -0.03
CA VAL A 37 1.45 11.38 -0.91
C VAL A 37 2.39 12.51 -0.57
N HIS A 38 3.13 12.96 -1.58
CA HIS A 38 4.13 14.02 -1.48
C HIS A 38 3.71 15.22 -2.30
N LEU A 39 3.99 16.42 -1.81
CA LEU A 39 3.71 17.65 -2.51
C LEU A 39 4.82 17.96 -3.52
N GLU A 40 4.44 18.38 -4.74
CA GLU A 40 5.36 18.98 -5.69
C GLU A 40 5.86 20.34 -5.17
N VAL A 41 7.16 20.52 -5.20
CA VAL A 41 7.82 21.78 -4.80
C VAL A 41 8.81 22.23 -5.83
N THR A 42 9.15 23.52 -5.80
CA THR A 42 10.25 24.04 -6.63
C THR A 42 11.58 23.56 -6.05
N GLN A 43 12.45 23.10 -6.91
CA GLN A 43 13.80 22.69 -6.49
C GLN A 43 14.54 23.90 -5.91
N ASP A 44 14.98 23.80 -4.66
CA ASP A 44 15.67 24.86 -3.93
C ASP A 44 17.13 24.50 -3.56
N GLY A 45 17.62 23.33 -4.02
CA GLY A 45 18.95 22.83 -3.72
C GLY A 45 19.14 22.32 -2.30
N THR A 46 18.05 22.18 -1.53
CA THR A 46 18.11 21.59 -0.16
C THR A 46 17.87 20.10 -0.21
N ASP A 47 18.32 19.38 0.84
CA ASP A 47 18.05 17.95 1.01
C ASP A 47 16.57 17.63 1.40
N LYS A 48 15.72 18.66 1.44
CA LYS A 48 14.29 18.52 1.82
C LYS A 48 13.40 18.09 0.66
N ASN A 49 13.90 18.15 -0.56
CA ASN A 49 13.18 17.75 -1.76
C ASN A 49 14.08 16.96 -2.71
N ALA A 50 13.47 16.13 -3.53
CA ALA A 50 14.17 15.32 -4.51
C ALA A 50 13.31 15.13 -5.78
N PRO A 51 13.95 15.08 -6.98
CA PRO A 51 13.25 14.70 -8.20
C PRO A 51 12.96 13.20 -8.20
N VAL A 52 11.70 12.84 -8.47
CA VAL A 52 11.24 11.45 -8.51
C VAL A 52 10.68 11.10 -9.89
N PRO A 53 10.98 9.92 -10.44
CA PRO A 53 10.43 9.47 -11.71
C PRO A 53 9.02 8.92 -11.51
N VAL A 54 8.04 9.51 -12.17
CA VAL A 54 6.68 9.01 -12.25
C VAL A 54 6.45 8.44 -13.64
N TYR A 55 5.73 7.32 -13.74
CA TYR A 55 5.49 6.53 -14.95
C TYR A 55 6.71 5.75 -15.45
N ARG A 56 6.52 4.44 -15.71
CA ARG A 56 7.59 3.51 -16.10
C ARG A 56 8.05 3.66 -17.54
N GLN A 57 7.08 3.77 -18.47
CA GLN A 57 7.39 3.74 -19.91
C GLN A 57 7.91 5.08 -20.42
N ASN A 58 7.43 6.18 -19.85
CA ASN A 58 7.86 7.54 -20.20
C ASN A 58 7.98 8.37 -18.91
N PRO A 59 9.11 8.25 -18.19
CA PRO A 59 9.27 8.88 -16.88
C PRO A 59 9.16 10.41 -16.95
N MET A 60 8.24 10.95 -16.17
CA MET A 60 8.16 12.37 -15.88
C MET A 60 8.80 12.62 -14.52
N TYR A 61 9.78 13.51 -14.45
CA TYR A 61 10.42 13.87 -13.20
C TYR A 61 9.64 14.99 -12.51
N VAL A 62 9.22 14.73 -11.28
CA VAL A 62 8.52 15.68 -10.41
C VAL A 62 9.39 15.91 -9.19
N ASN A 63 9.69 17.15 -8.84
CA ASN A 63 10.42 17.47 -7.61
C ASN A 63 9.44 17.52 -6.44
N VAL A 64 9.65 16.69 -5.43
CA VAL A 64 8.72 16.51 -4.32
C VAL A 64 9.37 16.75 -2.97
N GLU A 65 8.59 17.19 -1.99
CA GLU A 65 9.03 17.17 -0.59
C GLU A 65 9.32 15.74 -0.13
N ASN A 66 10.44 15.54 0.59
CA ASN A 66 10.82 14.22 1.11
C ASN A 66 9.84 13.72 2.18
N ALA A 67 9.19 14.63 2.92
CA ALA A 67 8.18 14.27 3.91
C ALA A 67 6.81 14.14 3.24
N PRO A 68 6.13 12.97 3.32
CA PRO A 68 4.76 12.83 2.83
C PRO A 68 3.80 13.56 3.77
N PHE A 69 2.79 14.23 3.21
CA PHE A 69 1.72 14.84 4.02
C PHE A 69 0.56 13.89 4.29
N LEU A 70 0.41 12.82 3.50
CA LEU A 70 -0.52 11.71 3.73
C LEU A 70 0.19 10.38 3.62
N THR A 71 -0.21 9.45 4.48
CA THR A 71 0.33 8.09 4.56
C THR A 71 -0.79 7.06 4.65
N GLU A 72 -0.44 5.78 4.58
CA GLU A 72 -1.37 4.67 4.77
C GLU A 72 -2.12 4.71 6.10
N ALA A 73 -1.57 5.36 7.14
CA ALA A 73 -2.22 5.51 8.45
C ALA A 73 -3.51 6.35 8.40
N HIS A 74 -3.66 7.19 7.38
CA HIS A 74 -4.84 8.05 7.20
C HIS A 74 -5.91 7.42 6.32
N ILE A 75 -5.68 6.19 5.79
CA ILE A 75 -6.61 5.52 4.89
C ILE A 75 -7.72 4.86 5.69
N SER A 76 -8.96 5.17 5.36
CA SER A 76 -10.14 4.47 5.84
C SER A 76 -10.49 3.28 4.93
N ARG A 77 -10.44 3.49 3.62
CA ARG A 77 -10.77 2.48 2.61
C ARG A 77 -10.09 2.78 1.28
N ALA A 78 -9.74 1.74 0.54
CA ALA A 78 -9.30 1.82 -0.85
C ALA A 78 -10.15 0.91 -1.74
N SER A 79 -10.35 1.27 -3.01
CA SER A 79 -11.04 0.45 -4.02
C SER A 79 -10.50 0.74 -5.42
N VAL A 80 -10.62 -0.25 -6.31
CA VAL A 80 -10.45 -0.05 -7.75
C VAL A 80 -11.83 0.23 -8.34
N MET A 81 -11.92 1.22 -9.22
CA MET A 81 -13.15 1.58 -9.94
C MET A 81 -12.89 1.55 -11.44
N ASP A 82 -13.90 1.13 -12.19
CA ASP A 82 -13.86 1.22 -13.65
C ASP A 82 -14.10 2.68 -14.09
N ALA A 83 -13.29 3.13 -15.02
CA ALA A 83 -13.43 4.41 -15.70
C ALA A 83 -13.51 4.15 -17.22
N LEU A 84 -14.05 5.09 -18.00
CA LEU A 84 -14.23 4.95 -19.44
C LEU A 84 -12.94 4.49 -20.13
N GLY A 85 -12.89 3.21 -20.52
CA GLY A 85 -11.75 2.56 -21.18
C GLY A 85 -10.51 2.33 -20.34
N SER A 86 -10.60 2.52 -19.00
CA SER A 86 -9.49 2.38 -18.05
C SER A 86 -10.02 2.01 -16.66
N PHE A 87 -9.16 2.07 -15.65
CA PHE A 87 -9.52 1.94 -14.23
C PHE A 87 -8.78 2.98 -13.40
N GLN A 88 -9.30 3.25 -12.21
CA GLN A 88 -8.75 4.20 -11.26
C GLN A 88 -8.70 3.57 -9.87
N ILE A 89 -7.79 4.05 -9.04
CA ILE A 89 -7.78 3.78 -7.61
C ILE A 89 -8.47 4.94 -6.91
N MET A 90 -9.43 4.60 -6.06
CA MET A 90 -10.10 5.53 -5.16
C MET A 90 -9.65 5.25 -3.74
N ILE A 91 -9.16 6.28 -3.06
CA ILE A 91 -8.77 6.25 -1.65
C ILE A 91 -9.72 7.14 -0.86
N GLN A 92 -10.38 6.56 0.12
CA GLN A 92 -11.13 7.29 1.13
C GLN A 92 -10.25 7.46 2.36
N PHE A 93 -10.02 8.70 2.76
CA PHE A 93 -9.29 9.02 3.98
C PHE A 93 -10.22 9.08 5.20
N ASP A 94 -9.61 8.92 6.38
CA ASP A 94 -10.23 9.19 7.67
C ASP A 94 -10.43 10.70 7.88
N ARG A 95 -10.96 11.09 9.03
CA ARG A 95 -11.21 12.50 9.37
C ARG A 95 -9.94 13.35 9.33
N ARG A 96 -8.82 12.83 9.82
CA ARG A 96 -7.54 13.54 9.84
C ARG A 96 -6.94 13.66 8.45
N GLY A 97 -6.95 12.58 7.68
CA GLY A 97 -6.48 12.57 6.30
C GLY A 97 -7.33 13.45 5.39
N THR A 98 -8.66 13.47 5.58
CA THR A 98 -9.57 14.39 4.88
C THR A 98 -9.20 15.84 5.13
N TRP A 99 -8.97 16.21 6.38
CA TRP A 99 -8.57 17.58 6.75
C TRP A 99 -7.22 17.96 6.13
N LEU A 100 -6.22 17.07 6.17
CA LEU A 100 -4.93 17.30 5.52
C LEU A 100 -5.07 17.47 4.02
N LEU A 101 -5.82 16.57 3.35
CA LEU A 101 -6.05 16.63 1.91
C LEU A 101 -6.72 17.95 1.52
N GLU A 102 -7.73 18.37 2.27
CA GLU A 102 -8.42 19.64 2.06
C GLU A 102 -7.49 20.85 2.19
N GLN A 103 -6.67 20.89 3.24
CA GLN A 103 -5.69 21.96 3.44
C GLN A 103 -4.68 22.05 2.30
N TYR A 104 -4.06 20.91 1.94
CA TYR A 104 -3.04 20.88 0.89
C TYR A 104 -3.62 21.21 -0.48
N THR A 105 -4.80 20.69 -0.83
CA THR A 105 -5.46 20.99 -2.11
C THR A 105 -5.97 22.41 -2.20
N THR A 106 -6.25 23.08 -1.08
CA THR A 106 -6.63 24.49 -1.03
C THR A 106 -5.40 25.39 -1.17
N ALA A 107 -4.34 25.13 -0.42
CA ALA A 107 -3.15 25.97 -0.35
C ALA A 107 -2.24 25.85 -1.59
N HIS A 108 -2.25 24.70 -2.26
CA HIS A 108 -1.32 24.39 -3.34
C HIS A 108 -2.03 24.08 -4.67
N ARG A 109 -3.07 24.83 -5.02
CA ARG A 109 -3.78 24.68 -6.30
C ARG A 109 -2.83 24.84 -7.49
N GLY A 110 -3.02 24.00 -8.50
CA GLY A 110 -2.18 23.97 -9.71
C GLY A 110 -0.87 23.18 -9.55
N ARG A 111 -0.49 22.78 -8.34
CA ARG A 111 0.66 21.88 -8.11
C ARG A 111 0.25 20.42 -8.24
N ARG A 112 1.23 19.55 -8.43
CA ARG A 112 1.04 18.11 -8.45
C ARG A 112 1.19 17.53 -7.05
N ILE A 113 0.56 16.40 -6.84
CA ILE A 113 0.86 15.48 -5.75
C ILE A 113 1.43 14.21 -6.34
N ALA A 114 2.58 13.75 -5.86
CA ALA A 114 3.17 12.49 -6.30
C ALA A 114 2.75 11.39 -5.33
N ILE A 115 2.23 10.30 -5.87
CA ILE A 115 1.68 9.17 -5.13
C ILE A 115 2.65 8.00 -5.23
N PHE A 116 3.20 7.60 -4.09
CA PHE A 116 4.12 6.48 -3.94
C PHE A 116 3.42 5.30 -3.29
N SER A 117 3.73 4.09 -3.76
CA SER A 117 3.31 2.85 -3.12
C SER A 117 4.40 1.79 -3.19
N GLN A 118 4.46 0.96 -2.15
CA GLN A 118 5.29 -0.25 -2.12
C GLN A 118 4.40 -1.46 -1.83
N PHE A 119 4.36 -2.38 -2.79
CA PHE A 119 3.55 -3.61 -2.76
C PHE A 119 4.34 -4.79 -3.34
N GLY A 120 5.60 -4.91 -2.97
CA GLY A 120 6.64 -5.76 -3.57
C GLY A 120 7.70 -4.89 -4.21
N ALA A 121 7.38 -4.16 -5.27
CA ALA A 121 8.23 -3.10 -5.82
C ALA A 121 7.81 -1.72 -5.29
N ALA A 122 8.79 -0.87 -4.98
CA ALA A 122 8.55 0.52 -4.60
C ALA A 122 8.43 1.39 -5.85
N ARG A 123 7.30 2.10 -6.03
CA ARG A 123 7.05 2.90 -7.24
C ARG A 123 6.23 4.15 -6.99
N TRP A 124 6.48 5.15 -7.84
CA TRP A 124 5.62 6.31 -7.98
C TRP A 124 4.52 6.00 -9.00
N LEU A 125 3.28 5.92 -8.52
CA LEU A 125 2.15 5.44 -9.30
C LEU A 125 1.49 6.52 -10.13
N ALA A 126 1.49 7.78 -9.67
CA ALA A 126 0.81 8.88 -10.34
C ALA A 126 1.30 10.22 -9.83
N ALA A 127 1.06 11.28 -10.61
CA ALA A 127 1.29 12.66 -10.20
C ALA A 127 0.16 13.58 -10.71
N PRO A 128 -1.08 13.45 -10.21
CA PRO A 128 -2.19 14.31 -10.62
C PRO A 128 -1.97 15.75 -10.18
N VAL A 129 -2.51 16.69 -10.98
CA VAL A 129 -2.55 18.12 -10.64
C VAL A 129 -3.75 18.39 -9.74
N MET A 130 -3.55 19.13 -8.66
CA MET A 130 -4.61 19.57 -7.76
C MET A 130 -5.32 20.80 -8.32
N ASN A 131 -6.35 20.60 -9.13
CA ASN A 131 -7.11 21.71 -9.73
C ASN A 131 -8.18 22.27 -8.80
N ASN A 132 -8.74 21.41 -7.92
CA ASN A 132 -9.85 21.73 -7.04
C ASN A 132 -9.54 21.36 -5.59
N ARG A 133 -10.19 22.06 -4.65
CA ARG A 133 -10.23 21.66 -3.24
C ARG A 133 -10.96 20.33 -3.11
N ILE A 134 -10.40 19.41 -2.36
CA ILE A 134 -10.99 18.09 -2.03
C ILE A 134 -11.36 18.11 -0.55
N SER A 135 -12.65 18.23 -0.25
CA SER A 135 -13.16 18.32 1.13
C SER A 135 -13.93 17.08 1.58
N ASP A 136 -14.20 16.16 0.66
CA ASP A 136 -14.89 14.89 0.93
C ASP A 136 -13.94 13.76 1.34
N GLY A 137 -12.63 14.01 1.30
CA GLY A 137 -11.60 13.03 1.63
C GLY A 137 -11.45 11.92 0.60
N LEU A 138 -11.94 12.12 -0.63
CA LEU A 138 -11.81 11.17 -1.73
C LEU A 138 -10.68 11.59 -2.66
N LEU A 139 -9.63 10.77 -2.75
CA LEU A 139 -8.58 10.92 -3.75
C LEU A 139 -8.74 9.84 -4.82
N VAL A 140 -8.95 10.28 -6.07
CA VAL A 140 -9.10 9.38 -7.23
C VAL A 140 -7.97 9.68 -8.22
N PHE A 141 -7.30 8.63 -8.69
CA PHE A 141 -6.21 8.76 -9.65
C PHE A 141 -6.07 7.51 -10.53
N THR A 142 -5.52 7.68 -11.73
CA THR A 142 -5.15 6.59 -12.63
C THR A 142 -3.71 6.16 -12.30
N PRO A 143 -3.48 4.91 -11.83
CA PRO A 143 -2.16 4.44 -11.46
C PRO A 143 -1.36 3.98 -12.68
N ASP A 144 -0.03 4.13 -12.64
CA ASP A 144 0.90 3.43 -13.53
C ASP A 144 1.12 1.98 -13.06
N ALA A 145 0.07 1.19 -13.16
CA ALA A 145 0.02 -0.19 -12.73
C ALA A 145 -0.97 -0.98 -13.60
N THR A 146 -0.83 -2.29 -13.64
CA THR A 146 -1.86 -3.16 -14.22
C THR A 146 -3.08 -3.21 -13.29
N ARG A 147 -4.20 -3.73 -13.79
CA ARG A 147 -5.41 -3.91 -12.96
C ARG A 147 -5.12 -4.86 -11.79
N GLU A 148 -4.43 -5.97 -12.05
CA GLU A 148 -4.08 -6.95 -11.04
C GLU A 148 -3.14 -6.36 -9.98
N GLU A 149 -2.16 -5.56 -10.39
CA GLU A 149 -1.28 -4.83 -9.47
C GLU A 149 -2.10 -3.86 -8.60
N SER A 150 -3.03 -3.13 -9.19
CA SER A 150 -3.90 -2.16 -8.49
C SER A 150 -4.82 -2.83 -7.48
N GLU A 151 -5.39 -3.99 -7.82
CA GLU A 151 -6.20 -4.79 -6.91
C GLU A 151 -5.36 -5.29 -5.72
N ARG A 152 -4.13 -5.73 -5.95
CA ARG A 152 -3.21 -6.14 -4.88
C ARG A 152 -2.81 -4.96 -3.98
N ILE A 153 -2.52 -3.80 -4.56
CA ILE A 153 -2.25 -2.57 -3.81
C ILE A 153 -3.43 -2.27 -2.88
N VAL A 154 -4.64 -2.26 -3.42
CA VAL A 154 -5.87 -1.96 -2.69
C VAL A 154 -6.13 -2.98 -1.56
N VAL A 155 -5.94 -4.27 -1.82
CA VAL A 155 -6.04 -5.32 -0.78
C VAL A 155 -5.04 -5.06 0.34
N GLY A 156 -3.78 -4.78 0.00
CA GLY A 156 -2.73 -4.48 0.96
C GLY A 156 -3.04 -3.23 1.79
N LEU A 157 -3.52 -2.15 1.17
CA LEU A 157 -3.92 -0.91 1.86
C LEU A 157 -5.08 -1.14 2.82
N ASN A 158 -6.11 -1.88 2.39
CA ASN A 158 -7.26 -2.19 3.25
C ASN A 158 -6.88 -3.08 4.45
N ASN A 159 -5.89 -3.97 4.28
CA ASN A 159 -5.38 -4.78 5.39
C ASN A 159 -4.68 -3.89 6.42
N VAL A 160 -3.84 -2.96 5.96
CA VAL A 160 -3.12 -2.00 6.81
C VAL A 160 -4.11 -1.05 7.50
N ALA A 161 -5.09 -0.50 6.78
CA ALA A 161 -6.13 0.37 7.34
C ALA A 161 -6.91 -0.30 8.48
N LYS A 162 -7.29 -1.58 8.32
CA LYS A 162 -7.95 -2.35 9.39
C LYS A 162 -7.08 -2.53 10.64
N GLU A 163 -5.78 -2.66 10.47
CA GLU A 163 -4.84 -2.78 11.60
C GLU A 163 -4.73 -1.45 12.36
N PHE A 164 -4.64 -0.32 11.65
CA PHE A 164 -4.63 1.00 12.28
C PHE A 164 -5.93 1.31 13.02
N GLN A 165 -7.10 1.00 12.41
CA GLN A 165 -8.41 1.21 13.05
C GLN A 165 -8.59 0.35 14.30
N LYS A 166 -8.03 -0.86 14.35
CA LYS A 166 -8.09 -1.73 15.52
C LYS A 166 -7.22 -1.21 16.67
N ASN A 167 -6.11 -0.56 16.36
CA ASN A 167 -5.14 -0.08 17.34
C ASN A 167 -5.43 1.35 17.83
N ASN A 168 -6.37 2.06 17.18
CA ASN A 168 -6.78 3.45 17.48
C ASN A 168 -8.30 3.55 17.42
N PRO A 169 -9.04 3.01 18.44
CA PRO A 169 -10.49 3.02 18.50
C PRO A 169 -11.07 4.43 18.69
#